data_f063146447b83a1c0b948a48eaf13c18
#
_entry.id   f063146447b83a1c0b948a48eaf13c18
#
_cell.length_a   1.000
_cell.length_b   1.000
_cell.length_c   1.000
_cell.angle_alpha   90.00
_cell.angle_beta   90.00
_cell.angle_gamma   90.00
#
_symmetry.space_group_name_H-M   'P 1'
#
loop_
_entity.id
_entity.type
_entity.pdbx_description
1 polymer ?
#
loop_
_entity_poly.entity_id
_entity_poly.type
_entity_poly.pdbx_seq_one_letter_code
_entity_poly.pdbx_strand_id
1 'polypeptide(L)'
;MSSEFSRRDFLRYSGATGAAAFVAATLSACSGGPASTGSVGAGSNKDLITAVIGYGNDQSWDPTQTASAFAMAGIQHIYEGLLDTDPITREPYPALATALPTDLNATSWKFTLRDGAKWHDGQPVTADDVVFTFERILGPENVLAGNFFKSWLQEVKKVDDKNVELVFKFPFPDAAPRLTIAKILPKHVFSQAGAWDKAKSGMTMGSGPYKQTAHNPKSNTTFEAFDGYNGPRPATAKKMNWLTIVDAAARVAKISGGSAEAQIADNIPYANVDQLKQQGLTVEGGKGMNHMFLMFNTGAKPFDDIRVRQALHYAIDKQKMIDVALKGHGTASTSFLNEGNPDYKRASVVYDYDPDKAKALLAEAGVKDLTINLMAVNVSWIADCLPTIAASWEAIGIKTTLEPQDTAALFAKMDQFQDYQVVAAASNPNQFGMDADLILHYNYVPGGLWMKYSHWDGTADAKKLFAMMDEASKETDKAKRTEVIHKYLDFVAEQAILYPVVHNELMTAWDPKKLSGIRAQPYPGINLLQAKRT
;
A
#
# COMPACT_ATOMS: atom_id res chain seq x y z
N MET A 1 13.10 20.91 42.65
CA MET A 1 11.91 20.74 43.50
C MET A 1 10.79 20.28 42.59
N SER A 2 10.61 18.97 42.52
CA SER A 2 9.59 18.25 41.73
C SER A 2 8.38 18.06 42.61
N SER A 3 7.22 18.61 42.25
CA SER A 3 5.97 18.32 42.89
C SER A 3 5.24 17.20 42.15
N GLU A 4 5.24 16.02 42.77
CA GLU A 4 4.45 14.87 42.34
C GLU A 4 2.95 15.15 42.57
N PHE A 5 2.16 15.07 41.50
CA PHE A 5 0.69 15.05 41.61
C PHE A 5 0.25 13.64 42.00
N SER A 6 -0.37 13.56 43.19
CA SER A 6 -0.89 12.30 43.78
C SER A 6 -2.27 11.97 43.23
N ARG A 7 -2.56 10.66 43.05
CA ARG A 7 -3.88 10.11 42.66
C ARG A 7 -5.05 10.53 43.57
N ARG A 8 -4.77 11.10 44.73
CA ARG A 8 -5.78 11.64 45.67
C ARG A 8 -6.30 13.03 45.27
N ASP A 9 -5.56 13.79 44.51
CA ASP A 9 -5.95 15.13 44.08
C ASP A 9 -6.92 15.10 42.90
N PHE A 10 -6.91 14.05 42.10
CA PHE A 10 -7.84 13.85 40.98
C PHE A 10 -9.29 13.55 41.46
N LEU A 11 -9.45 12.92 42.63
CA LEU A 11 -10.76 12.57 43.15
C LEU A 11 -11.44 13.70 43.99
N ARG A 12 -10.76 14.81 44.23
CA ARG A 12 -11.32 15.97 44.95
C ARG A 12 -11.96 17.03 44.05
N TYR A 13 -11.71 16.98 42.73
CA TYR A 13 -12.30 17.94 41.80
C TYR A 13 -13.50 17.41 40.99
N SER A 14 -13.93 16.20 41.21
CA SER A 14 -15.11 15.61 40.53
C SER A 14 -16.38 15.52 41.43
N GLY A 15 -16.40 16.22 42.51
CA GLY A 15 -17.54 16.17 43.43
C GLY A 15 -17.94 17.55 43.95
N ALA A 16 -18.54 18.40 43.15
CA ALA A 16 -19.45 19.48 43.61
C ALA A 16 -20.02 20.22 42.39
N THR A 17 -21.16 19.86 41.93
CA THR A 17 -22.33 20.70 41.66
C THR A 17 -23.45 19.78 41.17
N GLY A 18 -24.22 19.36 42.08
CA GLY A 18 -25.48 18.67 41.88
C GLY A 18 -26.65 19.63 41.98
N ALA A 19 -27.69 19.18 41.35
CA ALA A 19 -29.10 19.32 41.71
C ALA A 19 -29.82 20.66 41.55
N ALA A 20 -30.90 20.52 40.82
CA ALA A 20 -32.20 21.20 40.95
C ALA A 20 -32.45 22.45 40.09
N ALA A 21 -33.26 22.26 39.05
CA ALA A 21 -34.60 22.88 39.02
C ALA A 21 -35.38 22.38 37.77
N PHE A 22 -36.34 21.50 38.05
CA PHE A 22 -37.50 21.31 37.16
C PHE A 22 -38.41 22.51 37.35
N VAL A 23 -38.67 23.28 36.30
CA VAL A 23 -39.86 24.12 36.21
C VAL A 23 -40.46 23.92 34.82
N ALA A 24 -41.64 23.38 34.82
CA ALA A 24 -42.52 23.33 33.66
C ALA A 24 -43.03 24.74 33.34
N ALA A 25 -42.95 25.13 32.08
CA ALA A 25 -43.76 26.23 31.53
C ALA A 25 -44.26 25.84 30.17
N THR A 26 -45.57 25.86 30.07
CA THR A 26 -46.39 25.53 28.92
C THR A 26 -46.45 26.65 27.89
N LEU A 27 -46.46 26.23 26.61
CA LEU A 27 -47.13 26.80 25.44
C LEU A 27 -47.14 28.33 25.18
N SER A 28 -46.43 28.72 24.14
CA SER A 28 -46.91 29.70 23.17
C SER A 28 -46.35 29.39 21.79
N ALA A 29 -47.26 29.08 20.87
CA ALA A 29 -46.98 28.96 19.46
C ALA A 29 -46.82 30.38 18.85
N CYS A 30 -45.74 30.57 18.02
CA CYS A 30 -45.77 31.44 16.85
C CYS A 30 -44.56 31.11 15.96
N SER A 31 -44.87 30.63 14.80
CA SER A 31 -44.25 30.76 13.50
C SER A 31 -42.78 31.25 13.42
N GLY A 32 -41.89 30.33 13.26
CA GLY A 32 -40.58 30.53 12.68
C GLY A 32 -40.17 29.21 12.02
N GLY A 33 -40.06 29.18 10.71
CA GLY A 33 -39.83 27.98 9.91
C GLY A 33 -38.57 27.25 10.31
N PRO A 34 -38.52 25.93 10.21
CA PRO A 34 -37.33 25.15 10.51
C PRO A 34 -36.25 25.54 9.52
N ALA A 35 -35.08 25.89 10.06
CA ALA A 35 -33.85 25.85 9.28
C ALA A 35 -33.75 24.45 8.67
N SER A 36 -33.87 24.39 7.35
CA SER A 36 -33.72 23.16 6.59
C SER A 36 -32.30 22.61 6.84
N THR A 37 -32.20 21.63 7.72
CA THR A 37 -31.14 20.63 7.55
C THR A 37 -31.43 19.99 6.21
N GLY A 38 -30.74 20.48 5.17
CA GLY A 38 -30.86 19.94 3.84
C GLY A 38 -30.50 18.46 3.87
N SER A 39 -31.51 17.61 3.96
CA SER A 39 -31.43 16.28 3.42
C SER A 39 -31.14 16.49 1.94
N VAL A 40 -29.88 16.27 1.56
CA VAL A 40 -29.52 16.14 0.14
C VAL A 40 -30.35 14.96 -0.34
N GLY A 41 -31.48 15.27 -0.98
CA GLY A 41 -32.35 14.29 -1.59
C GLY A 41 -31.50 13.38 -2.47
N ALA A 42 -31.76 12.08 -2.42
CA ALA A 42 -31.20 11.05 -3.27
C ALA A 42 -31.70 11.23 -4.73
N GLY A 43 -31.47 12.40 -5.31
CA GLY A 43 -31.47 12.61 -6.74
C GLY A 43 -30.19 12.01 -7.27
N SER A 44 -30.26 11.15 -8.29
CA SER A 44 -29.11 10.55 -8.95
C SER A 44 -28.21 11.66 -9.53
N ASN A 45 -27.30 12.17 -8.73
CA ASN A 45 -26.31 13.13 -9.21
C ASN A 45 -25.31 12.36 -10.07
N LYS A 46 -25.56 12.32 -11.38
CA LYS A 46 -24.71 11.65 -12.36
C LYS A 46 -23.29 12.21 -12.42
N ASP A 47 -23.06 13.33 -11.77
CA ASP A 47 -21.77 14.02 -11.72
C ASP A 47 -20.91 13.62 -10.50
N LEU A 48 -21.46 12.86 -9.53
CA LEU A 48 -20.78 12.49 -8.30
C LEU A 48 -20.54 10.98 -8.20
N ILE A 49 -19.29 10.58 -7.97
CA ILE A 49 -18.95 9.22 -7.51
C ILE A 49 -18.68 9.28 -6.01
N THR A 50 -19.46 8.52 -5.23
CA THR A 50 -19.16 8.27 -3.81
C THR A 50 -18.49 6.91 -3.67
N ALA A 51 -17.30 6.91 -3.12
CA ALA A 51 -16.50 5.71 -2.87
C ALA A 51 -16.28 5.53 -1.37
N VAL A 52 -16.18 4.29 -0.92
CA VAL A 52 -15.82 3.97 0.46
C VAL A 52 -14.45 3.33 0.47
N ILE A 53 -13.53 3.91 1.25
CA ILE A 53 -12.15 3.47 1.38
C ILE A 53 -11.95 2.85 2.76
N GLY A 54 -11.47 1.61 2.77
CA GLY A 54 -11.30 0.79 3.98
C GLY A 54 -10.03 1.05 4.77
N TYR A 55 -9.27 2.09 4.45
CA TYR A 55 -7.98 2.42 5.05
C TYR A 55 -8.04 3.80 5.72
N GLY A 56 -7.28 3.97 6.82
CA GLY A 56 -7.15 5.26 7.50
C GLY A 56 -6.54 6.33 6.60
N ASN A 57 -6.91 7.58 6.84
CA ASN A 57 -6.56 8.73 6.00
C ASN A 57 -5.92 9.88 6.83
N ASP A 58 -5.15 9.54 7.82
CA ASP A 58 -4.51 10.45 8.75
C ASP A 58 -3.00 10.67 8.50
N GLN A 59 -2.51 10.18 7.35
CA GLN A 59 -1.11 10.26 6.98
C GLN A 59 -0.85 11.30 5.89
N SER A 60 0.44 11.56 5.66
CA SER A 60 0.92 12.51 4.66
C SER A 60 0.45 12.19 3.24
N TRP A 61 0.12 13.25 2.50
CA TRP A 61 -0.15 13.25 1.06
C TRP A 61 1.05 13.73 0.22
N ASP A 62 2.24 13.72 0.80
CA ASP A 62 3.49 13.93 0.05
C ASP A 62 3.76 12.71 -0.84
N PRO A 63 3.68 12.82 -2.17
CA PRO A 63 3.81 11.66 -3.07
C PRO A 63 5.20 11.04 -3.06
N THR A 64 6.20 11.73 -2.51
CA THR A 64 7.57 11.21 -2.43
C THR A 64 7.85 10.45 -1.13
N GLN A 65 6.97 10.51 -0.14
CA GLN A 65 7.20 9.92 1.18
C GLN A 65 5.99 9.21 1.80
N THR A 66 4.82 9.24 1.18
CA THR A 66 3.66 8.55 1.74
C THR A 66 3.69 7.04 1.50
N ALA A 67 3.37 6.28 2.53
CA ALA A 67 3.07 4.85 2.46
C ALA A 67 1.58 4.55 2.74
N SER A 68 0.76 5.60 2.92
CA SER A 68 -0.67 5.46 3.16
C SER A 68 -1.40 4.96 1.92
N ALA A 69 -2.09 3.81 2.03
CA ALA A 69 -2.89 3.26 0.94
C ALA A 69 -3.97 4.25 0.44
N PHE A 70 -4.59 4.99 1.36
CA PHE A 70 -5.58 6.01 1.02
C PHE A 70 -4.95 7.17 0.22
N ALA A 71 -3.86 7.75 0.75
CA ALA A 71 -3.19 8.88 0.11
C ALA A 71 -2.61 8.49 -1.25
N MET A 72 -1.99 7.31 -1.37
CA MET A 72 -1.44 6.82 -2.63
C MET A 72 -2.52 6.63 -3.69
N ALA A 73 -3.69 6.09 -3.33
CA ALA A 73 -4.83 6.01 -4.24
C ALA A 73 -5.30 7.39 -4.70
N GLY A 74 -5.39 8.37 -3.77
CA GLY A 74 -5.78 9.75 -4.09
C GLY A 74 -4.76 10.49 -4.96
N ILE A 75 -3.48 10.32 -4.66
CA ILE A 75 -2.35 10.93 -5.39
C ILE A 75 -2.38 10.60 -6.88
N GLN A 76 -2.78 9.39 -7.27
CA GLN A 76 -2.93 8.99 -8.67
C GLN A 76 -3.98 9.81 -9.44
N HIS A 77 -4.91 10.47 -8.76
CA HIS A 77 -5.93 11.32 -9.37
C HIS A 77 -5.51 12.80 -9.42
N ILE A 78 -4.63 13.21 -8.51
CA ILE A 78 -4.22 14.61 -8.29
C ILE A 78 -2.95 14.96 -9.05
N TYR A 79 -2.01 14.04 -9.13
CA TYR A 79 -0.68 14.26 -9.71
C TYR A 79 -0.49 13.46 -10.99
N GLU A 80 0.48 13.92 -11.79
CA GLU A 80 1.04 13.16 -12.90
C GLU A 80 2.54 12.98 -12.71
N GLY A 81 3.06 11.85 -13.20
CA GLY A 81 4.48 11.64 -13.43
C GLY A 81 4.90 12.09 -14.83
N LEU A 82 6.18 11.96 -15.18
CA LEU A 82 6.57 11.95 -16.59
C LEU A 82 5.88 10.80 -17.32
N LEU A 83 5.91 9.64 -16.70
CA LEU A 83 5.16 8.45 -17.06
C LEU A 83 4.24 8.08 -15.91
N ASP A 84 3.08 7.52 -16.21
CA ASP A 84 2.15 6.95 -15.24
C ASP A 84 1.80 5.51 -15.59
N THR A 85 1.20 4.79 -14.65
CA THR A 85 0.76 3.40 -14.83
C THR A 85 -0.70 3.35 -15.24
N ASP A 86 -1.00 2.62 -16.31
CA ASP A 86 -2.38 2.33 -16.70
C ASP A 86 -3.10 1.54 -15.58
N PRO A 87 -4.27 2.00 -15.11
CA PRO A 87 -4.94 1.35 -13.98
C PRO A 87 -5.50 -0.05 -14.29
N ILE A 88 -5.58 -0.43 -15.57
CA ILE A 88 -6.12 -1.72 -16.01
C ILE A 88 -4.99 -2.65 -16.47
N THR A 89 -4.16 -2.21 -17.42
CA THR A 89 -3.08 -3.04 -17.99
C THR A 89 -1.83 -3.06 -17.13
N ARG A 90 -1.66 -2.08 -16.24
CA ARG A 90 -0.48 -1.86 -15.40
C ARG A 90 0.79 -1.48 -16.17
N GLU A 91 0.69 -1.22 -17.46
CA GLU A 91 1.80 -0.78 -18.29
C GLU A 91 2.06 0.72 -18.14
N PRO A 92 3.33 1.17 -18.23
CA PRO A 92 3.66 2.59 -18.28
C PRO A 92 3.05 3.27 -19.51
N TYR A 93 2.54 4.50 -19.33
CA TYR A 93 2.12 5.36 -20.44
C TYR A 93 2.67 6.78 -20.25
N PRO A 94 2.85 7.57 -21.34
CA PRO A 94 3.29 8.96 -21.22
C PRO A 94 2.18 9.81 -20.63
N ALA A 95 2.47 10.51 -19.51
CA ALA A 95 1.55 11.40 -18.80
C ALA A 95 1.93 12.86 -19.02
N LEU A 96 2.90 13.41 -18.30
CA LEU A 96 3.47 14.74 -18.62
C LEU A 96 4.43 14.67 -19.80
N ALA A 97 5.11 13.55 -20.02
CA ALA A 97 5.93 13.34 -21.20
C ALA A 97 5.06 13.15 -22.46
N THR A 98 5.62 13.48 -23.62
CA THR A 98 4.94 13.30 -24.92
C THR A 98 5.07 11.88 -25.48
N ALA A 99 6.07 11.10 -25.04
CA ALA A 99 6.32 9.75 -25.52
C ALA A 99 7.04 8.90 -24.49
N LEU A 100 6.95 7.57 -24.67
CA LEU A 100 7.81 6.60 -23.97
C LEU A 100 9.23 6.61 -24.60
N PRO A 101 10.27 6.29 -23.80
CA PRO A 101 11.61 6.09 -24.33
C PRO A 101 11.66 4.88 -25.26
N THR A 102 12.47 4.94 -26.32
CA THR A 102 12.60 3.89 -27.33
C THR A 102 13.87 3.06 -27.17
N ASP A 103 14.96 3.65 -26.68
CA ASP A 103 16.20 2.93 -26.38
C ASP A 103 16.32 2.65 -24.88
N LEU A 104 15.95 1.43 -24.50
CA LEU A 104 15.98 0.99 -23.11
C LEU A 104 17.40 0.69 -22.59
N ASN A 105 18.39 0.62 -23.48
CA ASN A 105 19.80 0.37 -23.13
C ASN A 105 20.63 1.65 -23.03
N ALA A 106 20.02 2.81 -23.25
CA ALA A 106 20.71 4.09 -23.11
C ALA A 106 21.04 4.40 -21.64
N THR A 107 22.11 5.13 -21.42
CA THR A 107 22.51 5.67 -20.11
C THR A 107 21.90 7.05 -19.82
N SER A 108 21.09 7.57 -20.72
CA SER A 108 20.25 8.73 -20.47
C SER A 108 19.00 8.71 -21.33
N TRP A 109 17.92 9.30 -20.80
CA TRP A 109 16.67 9.49 -21.54
C TRP A 109 16.28 10.95 -21.55
N LYS A 110 15.85 11.43 -22.74
CA LYS A 110 15.28 12.77 -22.89
C LYS A 110 13.77 12.69 -22.95
N PHE A 111 13.12 13.56 -22.19
CA PHE A 111 11.67 13.72 -22.20
C PHE A 111 11.29 15.15 -22.57
N THR A 112 10.31 15.26 -23.46
CA THR A 112 9.65 16.53 -23.78
C THR A 112 8.32 16.58 -23.02
N LEU A 113 8.05 17.64 -22.29
CA LEU A 113 6.78 17.87 -21.62
C LEU A 113 5.69 18.24 -22.65
N ARG A 114 4.48 17.72 -22.47
CA ARG A 114 3.35 18.04 -23.35
C ARG A 114 3.01 19.53 -23.27
N ASP A 115 2.59 20.08 -24.40
CA ASP A 115 2.19 21.48 -24.48
C ASP A 115 0.94 21.77 -23.64
N GLY A 116 0.93 22.93 -22.99
CA GLY A 116 -0.23 23.42 -22.24
C GLY A 116 -0.54 22.67 -20.96
N ALA A 117 0.34 21.78 -20.45
CA ALA A 117 0.20 21.17 -19.14
C ALA A 117 0.19 22.25 -18.04
N LYS A 118 -0.78 22.16 -17.12
CA LYS A 118 -0.99 23.16 -16.05
C LYS A 118 -1.14 22.51 -14.70
N TRP A 119 -0.66 23.19 -13.69
CA TRP A 119 -1.01 22.95 -12.30
C TRP A 119 -2.46 23.33 -12.00
N HIS A 120 -3.02 22.85 -10.91
CA HIS A 120 -4.40 23.13 -10.51
C HIS A 120 -4.69 24.62 -10.24
N ASP A 121 -3.66 25.45 -10.02
CA ASP A 121 -3.76 26.90 -9.90
C ASP A 121 -3.65 27.63 -11.25
N GLY A 122 -3.47 26.91 -12.35
CA GLY A 122 -3.39 27.42 -13.71
C GLY A 122 -1.97 27.76 -14.18
N GLN A 123 -0.95 27.69 -13.32
CA GLN A 123 0.43 27.90 -13.73
C GLN A 123 0.92 26.76 -14.66
N PRO A 124 1.85 27.02 -15.59
CA PRO A 124 2.38 25.99 -16.47
C PRO A 124 3.26 25.01 -15.70
N VAL A 125 3.21 23.73 -16.12
CA VAL A 125 4.20 22.72 -15.73
C VAL A 125 5.45 22.90 -16.58
N THR A 126 6.62 22.94 -15.94
CA THR A 126 7.91 23.19 -16.59
C THR A 126 8.97 22.16 -16.24
N ALA A 127 10.07 22.17 -16.98
CA ALA A 127 11.23 21.33 -16.68
C ALA A 127 11.85 21.61 -15.29
N ASP A 128 11.69 22.84 -14.76
CA ASP A 128 12.13 23.18 -13.40
C ASP A 128 11.38 22.39 -12.33
N ASP A 129 10.10 22.08 -12.54
CA ASP A 129 9.31 21.26 -11.62
C ASP A 129 9.81 19.82 -11.60
N VAL A 130 10.18 19.30 -12.76
CA VAL A 130 10.74 17.94 -12.90
C VAL A 130 12.09 17.85 -12.17
N VAL A 131 13.01 18.78 -12.45
CA VAL A 131 14.31 18.82 -11.78
C VAL A 131 14.16 18.93 -10.27
N PHE A 132 13.33 19.86 -9.80
CA PHE A 132 13.03 20.03 -8.38
C PHE A 132 12.53 18.74 -7.71
N THR A 133 11.65 18.02 -8.39
CA THR A 133 11.09 16.76 -7.89
C THR A 133 12.19 15.71 -7.71
N PHE A 134 13.03 15.52 -8.72
CA PHE A 134 14.07 14.50 -8.66
C PHE A 134 15.23 14.89 -7.75
N GLU A 135 15.59 16.18 -7.63
CA GLU A 135 16.52 16.65 -6.60
C GLU A 135 16.04 16.28 -5.20
N ARG A 136 14.72 16.45 -4.93
CA ARG A 136 14.13 16.01 -3.68
C ARG A 136 14.18 14.49 -3.50
N ILE A 137 13.80 13.72 -4.51
CA ILE A 137 13.82 12.24 -4.46
C ILE A 137 15.22 11.72 -4.21
N LEU A 138 16.23 12.27 -4.87
CA LEU A 138 17.63 11.89 -4.73
C LEU A 138 18.29 12.47 -3.46
N GLY A 139 17.66 13.46 -2.82
CA GLY A 139 18.14 14.08 -1.60
C GLY A 139 18.26 13.11 -0.42
N PRO A 140 19.11 13.42 0.58
CA PRO A 140 19.42 12.51 1.69
C PRO A 140 18.21 12.23 2.58
N GLU A 141 17.29 13.17 2.67
CA GLU A 141 16.12 13.07 3.56
C GLU A 141 14.96 12.24 2.96
N ASN A 142 15.00 11.96 1.66
CA ASN A 142 13.97 11.15 1.03
C ASN A 142 14.34 9.68 1.07
N VAL A 143 13.79 8.96 2.05
CA VAL A 143 14.09 7.54 2.24
C VAL A 143 13.18 6.69 1.36
N LEU A 144 11.87 6.98 1.30
CA LEU A 144 10.92 6.10 0.62
C LEU A 144 11.12 6.10 -0.90
N ALA A 145 10.81 7.20 -1.59
CA ALA A 145 11.01 7.26 -3.03
C ALA A 145 12.49 7.13 -3.41
N GLY A 146 13.40 7.70 -2.61
CA GLY A 146 14.84 7.60 -2.83
C GLY A 146 15.35 6.17 -2.99
N ASN A 147 14.79 5.21 -2.25
CA ASN A 147 15.17 3.80 -2.35
C ASN A 147 14.88 3.19 -3.74
N PHE A 148 13.92 3.74 -4.48
CA PHE A 148 13.59 3.26 -5.83
C PHE A 148 14.40 3.92 -6.93
N PHE A 149 15.12 5.02 -6.66
CA PHE A 149 15.82 5.80 -7.68
C PHE A 149 17.33 5.91 -7.45
N LYS A 150 17.78 6.02 -6.20
CA LYS A 150 19.19 6.29 -5.88
C LYS A 150 20.18 5.23 -6.37
N SER A 151 19.75 4.00 -6.55
CA SER A 151 20.63 2.92 -7.04
C SER A 151 21.07 3.13 -8.50
N TRP A 152 20.18 3.61 -9.36
CA TRP A 152 20.38 3.67 -10.82
C TRP A 152 20.34 5.07 -11.41
N LEU A 153 19.53 6.00 -10.87
CA LEU A 153 19.43 7.38 -11.37
C LEU A 153 20.55 8.23 -10.78
N GLN A 154 21.30 8.91 -11.63
CA GLN A 154 22.39 9.78 -11.23
C GLN A 154 21.90 11.20 -10.98
N GLU A 155 21.23 11.80 -11.97
CA GLU A 155 20.74 13.18 -11.92
C GLU A 155 19.65 13.40 -12.98
N VAL A 156 18.92 14.52 -12.85
CA VAL A 156 17.99 15.02 -13.87
C VAL A 156 18.38 16.45 -14.21
N LYS A 157 18.58 16.69 -15.51
CA LYS A 157 19.03 17.99 -16.05
C LYS A 157 17.90 18.69 -16.78
N LYS A 158 17.79 19.99 -16.55
CA LYS A 158 17.01 20.85 -17.44
C LYS A 158 17.80 21.08 -18.74
N VAL A 159 17.17 20.77 -19.88
CA VAL A 159 17.72 21.11 -21.20
C VAL A 159 17.20 22.48 -21.64
N ASP A 160 15.87 22.68 -21.50
CA ASP A 160 15.17 23.94 -21.68
C ASP A 160 13.86 23.91 -20.87
N ASP A 161 12.93 24.85 -21.07
CA ASP A 161 11.70 24.94 -20.26
C ASP A 161 10.75 23.75 -20.44
N LYS A 162 10.88 22.97 -21.51
CA LYS A 162 10.03 21.81 -21.83
C LYS A 162 10.79 20.49 -21.88
N ASN A 163 12.12 20.53 -21.92
CA ASN A 163 12.93 19.34 -22.11
C ASN A 163 13.81 19.07 -20.90
N VAL A 164 13.79 17.80 -20.46
CA VAL A 164 14.67 17.29 -19.40
C VAL A 164 15.45 16.08 -19.88
N GLU A 165 16.62 15.87 -19.30
CA GLU A 165 17.43 14.68 -19.51
C GLU A 165 17.64 13.97 -18.16
N LEU A 166 17.23 12.71 -18.09
CA LEU A 166 17.52 11.82 -16.98
C LEU A 166 18.82 11.08 -17.29
N VAL A 167 19.82 11.20 -16.42
CA VAL A 167 21.12 10.55 -16.58
C VAL A 167 21.19 9.38 -15.62
N PHE A 168 21.54 8.20 -16.12
CA PHE A 168 21.61 6.95 -15.37
C PHE A 168 23.07 6.63 -15.03
N LYS A 169 23.28 5.94 -13.92
CA LYS A 169 24.60 5.44 -13.51
C LYS A 169 25.08 4.29 -14.41
N PHE A 170 24.14 3.56 -14.99
CA PHE A 170 24.30 2.45 -15.93
C PHE A 170 23.00 2.26 -16.70
N PRO A 171 22.97 1.55 -17.85
CA PRO A 171 21.72 1.22 -18.51
C PRO A 171 20.78 0.48 -17.56
N PHE A 172 19.56 1.00 -17.37
CA PHE A 172 18.59 0.42 -16.45
C PHE A 172 17.28 0.12 -17.18
N PRO A 173 17.06 -1.13 -17.62
CA PRO A 173 15.90 -1.51 -18.43
C PRO A 173 14.55 -1.24 -17.78
N ASP A 174 14.48 -1.30 -16.44
CA ASP A 174 13.26 -1.10 -15.67
C ASP A 174 12.99 0.38 -15.31
N ALA A 175 13.72 1.31 -15.91
CA ALA A 175 13.54 2.74 -15.62
C ALA A 175 12.14 3.25 -15.95
N ALA A 176 11.48 2.76 -17.01
CA ALA A 176 10.13 3.22 -17.37
C ALA A 176 9.08 2.85 -16.32
N PRO A 177 8.95 1.61 -15.87
CA PRO A 177 8.10 1.27 -14.71
C PRO A 177 8.46 2.08 -13.46
N ARG A 178 9.75 2.26 -13.15
CA ARG A 178 10.20 3.04 -11.98
C ARG A 178 9.78 4.50 -12.03
N LEU A 179 9.84 5.12 -13.21
CA LEU A 179 9.45 6.53 -13.38
C LEU A 179 7.97 6.79 -13.09
N THR A 180 7.09 5.78 -13.19
CA THR A 180 5.67 5.93 -12.84
C THR A 180 5.42 6.19 -11.35
N ILE A 181 6.40 5.87 -10.49
CA ILE A 181 6.35 6.13 -9.05
C ILE A 181 6.53 7.63 -8.76
N ALA A 182 7.37 8.31 -9.54
CA ALA A 182 7.70 9.72 -9.32
C ALA A 182 6.59 10.63 -9.82
N LYS A 183 5.82 11.21 -8.90
CA LYS A 183 4.84 12.25 -9.21
C LYS A 183 5.51 13.62 -9.19
N ILE A 184 5.33 14.39 -10.26
CA ILE A 184 5.98 15.69 -10.40
C ILE A 184 5.31 16.70 -9.47
N LEU A 185 6.12 17.49 -8.79
CA LEU A 185 5.73 18.45 -7.77
C LEU A 185 5.81 19.89 -8.29
N PRO A 186 4.82 20.75 -8.01
CA PRO A 186 4.90 22.17 -8.35
C PRO A 186 5.98 22.88 -7.51
N LYS A 187 7.10 23.21 -8.12
CA LYS A 187 8.23 23.88 -7.48
C LYS A 187 7.81 25.19 -6.79
N HIS A 188 6.97 25.99 -7.46
CA HIS A 188 6.49 27.27 -6.93
C HIS A 188 5.66 27.13 -5.64
N VAL A 189 5.08 25.96 -5.39
CA VAL A 189 4.36 25.66 -4.14
C VAL A 189 5.31 25.06 -3.12
N PHE A 190 5.99 23.97 -3.47
CA PHE A 190 6.75 23.17 -2.51
C PHE A 190 8.12 23.74 -2.12
N SER A 191 8.60 24.79 -2.81
CA SER A 191 9.73 25.59 -2.36
C SER A 191 9.38 26.62 -1.27
N GLN A 192 8.07 26.84 -1.01
CA GLN A 192 7.62 27.79 -0.01
C GLN A 192 7.67 27.19 1.41
N ALA A 193 7.94 28.02 2.39
CA ALA A 193 7.91 27.62 3.79
C ALA A 193 6.52 27.09 4.20
N GLY A 194 6.48 25.97 4.91
CA GLY A 194 5.24 25.35 5.41
C GLY A 194 4.44 24.58 4.36
N ALA A 195 4.85 24.53 3.08
CA ALA A 195 4.15 23.77 2.05
C ALA A 195 4.10 22.26 2.35
N TRP A 196 5.18 21.72 2.88
CA TRP A 196 5.25 20.31 3.29
C TRP A 196 4.34 19.98 4.47
N ASP A 197 4.12 20.93 5.36
CA ASP A 197 3.21 20.73 6.50
C ASP A 197 1.75 20.66 6.02
N LYS A 198 1.40 21.43 4.97
CA LYS A 198 0.08 21.29 4.32
C LYS A 198 -0.09 19.93 3.67
N ALA A 199 0.91 19.42 2.95
CA ALA A 199 0.87 18.08 2.38
C ALA A 199 0.80 16.99 3.47
N LYS A 200 1.51 17.15 4.57
CA LYS A 200 1.41 16.27 5.75
C LYS A 200 0.02 16.31 6.38
N SER A 201 -0.67 17.45 6.37
CA SER A 201 -2.03 17.59 6.87
C SER A 201 -3.12 17.11 5.91
N GLY A 202 -2.73 16.60 4.73
CA GLY A 202 -3.64 15.97 3.77
C GLY A 202 -4.16 16.86 2.65
N MET A 203 -3.74 18.13 2.58
CA MET A 203 -4.08 19.02 1.46
C MET A 203 -2.90 19.16 0.50
N THR A 204 -3.16 18.92 -0.77
CA THR A 204 -2.11 18.91 -1.80
C THR A 204 -2.61 19.43 -3.14
N MET A 205 -1.67 19.73 -4.05
CA MET A 205 -1.95 20.28 -5.38
C MET A 205 -1.05 19.62 -6.43
N GLY A 206 -1.62 19.24 -7.54
CA GLY A 206 -0.93 18.60 -8.65
C GLY A 206 -1.35 19.13 -10.01
N SER A 207 -1.08 18.34 -11.06
CA SER A 207 -1.44 18.61 -12.47
C SER A 207 -2.45 17.61 -13.02
N GLY A 208 -2.88 16.65 -12.20
CA GLY A 208 -3.77 15.56 -12.62
C GLY A 208 -5.20 15.99 -12.92
N PRO A 209 -6.04 15.04 -13.36
CA PRO A 209 -7.40 15.33 -13.82
C PRO A 209 -8.37 15.76 -12.71
N TYR A 210 -8.03 15.55 -11.44
CA TYR A 210 -8.85 15.96 -10.31
C TYR A 210 -8.10 16.85 -9.34
N LYS A 211 -8.77 17.88 -8.83
CA LYS A 211 -8.33 18.73 -7.73
C LYS A 211 -8.92 18.25 -6.43
N GLN A 212 -8.11 18.17 -5.39
CA GLN A 212 -8.61 17.97 -4.03
C GLN A 212 -9.24 19.26 -3.52
N THR A 213 -10.48 19.19 -3.06
CA THR A 213 -11.25 20.38 -2.62
C THR A 213 -11.45 20.45 -1.11
N ALA A 214 -11.50 19.29 -0.44
CA ALA A 214 -11.52 19.20 1.00
C ALA A 214 -10.92 17.88 1.47
N HIS A 215 -10.40 17.89 2.69
CA HIS A 215 -9.86 16.72 3.36
C HIS A 215 -10.21 16.75 4.85
N ASN A 216 -10.91 15.72 5.29
CA ASN A 216 -11.13 15.43 6.69
C ASN A 216 -10.67 13.99 6.96
N PRO A 217 -9.55 13.80 7.65
CA PRO A 217 -8.95 12.46 7.85
C PRO A 217 -9.88 11.43 8.47
N LYS A 218 -10.86 11.88 9.28
CA LYS A 218 -11.79 11.01 10.02
C LYS A 218 -13.09 10.71 9.29
N SER A 219 -13.37 11.40 8.19
CA SER A 219 -14.66 11.24 7.51
C SER A 219 -14.55 11.12 6.00
N ASN A 220 -13.99 12.11 5.30
CA ASN A 220 -13.99 12.09 3.84
C ASN A 220 -12.96 13.02 3.21
N THR A 221 -12.68 12.74 1.94
CA THR A 221 -11.91 13.61 1.03
C THR A 221 -12.73 13.84 -0.22
N THR A 222 -12.83 15.09 -0.67
CA THR A 222 -13.57 15.46 -1.87
C THR A 222 -12.65 15.95 -2.98
N PHE A 223 -13.06 15.65 -4.20
CA PHE A 223 -12.34 16.01 -5.41
C PHE A 223 -13.30 16.58 -6.45
N GLU A 224 -12.80 17.51 -7.27
CA GLU A 224 -13.50 18.04 -8.44
C GLU A 224 -12.62 17.89 -9.69
N ALA A 225 -13.27 17.67 -10.82
CA ALA A 225 -12.60 17.65 -12.12
C ALA A 225 -11.83 18.95 -12.35
N PHE A 226 -10.65 18.84 -12.93
CA PHE A 226 -9.84 19.99 -13.31
C PHE A 226 -10.08 20.33 -14.80
N ASP A 227 -10.83 21.38 -15.07
CA ASP A 227 -11.16 21.80 -16.44
C ASP A 227 -9.92 22.20 -17.27
N GLY A 228 -8.83 22.58 -16.59
CA GLY A 228 -7.56 22.88 -17.26
C GLY A 228 -6.71 21.66 -17.64
N TYR A 229 -7.19 20.45 -17.33
CA TYR A 229 -6.45 19.23 -17.64
C TYR A 229 -6.51 18.91 -19.13
N ASN A 230 -5.35 18.72 -19.75
CA ASN A 230 -5.21 18.38 -21.17
C ASN A 230 -4.43 17.08 -21.41
N GLY A 231 -4.27 16.27 -20.37
CA GLY A 231 -3.52 15.01 -20.44
C GLY A 231 -4.34 13.85 -21.01
N PRO A 232 -3.75 12.65 -21.08
CA PRO A 232 -4.35 11.51 -21.78
C PRO A 232 -5.54 10.88 -21.06
N ARG A 233 -5.77 11.19 -19.78
CA ARG A 233 -6.83 10.61 -18.96
C ARG A 233 -7.67 11.67 -18.26
N PRO A 234 -8.55 12.36 -18.99
CA PRO A 234 -9.41 13.39 -18.41
C PRO A 234 -10.38 12.80 -17.36
N ALA A 235 -10.80 13.64 -16.43
CA ALA A 235 -11.80 13.29 -15.43
C ALA A 235 -13.09 12.78 -16.10
N THR A 236 -13.63 11.68 -15.60
CA THR A 236 -14.85 11.05 -16.13
C THR A 236 -16.10 11.39 -15.32
N ALA A 237 -15.94 11.85 -14.08
CA ALA A 237 -17.00 12.40 -13.24
C ALA A 237 -16.60 13.81 -12.80
N LYS A 238 -17.59 14.71 -12.61
CA LYS A 238 -17.28 16.07 -12.17
C LYS A 238 -16.79 16.13 -10.74
N LYS A 239 -17.27 15.22 -9.87
CA LYS A 239 -16.95 15.20 -8.44
C LYS A 239 -16.73 13.76 -7.93
N MET A 240 -15.86 13.64 -6.94
CA MET A 240 -15.72 12.42 -6.15
C MET A 240 -15.81 12.76 -4.66
N ASN A 241 -16.47 11.90 -3.89
CA ASN A 241 -16.47 11.92 -2.43
C ASN A 241 -16.00 10.57 -1.91
N TRP A 242 -14.83 10.54 -1.31
CA TRP A 242 -14.24 9.33 -0.75
C TRP A 242 -14.46 9.31 0.76
N LEU A 243 -15.31 8.41 1.22
CA LEU A 243 -15.62 8.20 2.63
C LEU A 243 -14.56 7.31 3.26
N THR A 244 -13.99 7.72 4.38
CA THR A 244 -13.05 6.91 5.17
C THR A 244 -13.85 6.04 6.15
N ILE A 245 -13.97 4.74 5.89
CA ILE A 245 -14.70 3.80 6.74
C ILE A 245 -13.86 2.55 6.98
N VAL A 246 -13.12 2.54 8.08
CA VAL A 246 -12.23 1.44 8.45
C VAL A 246 -13.02 0.22 8.96
N ASP A 247 -14.15 0.44 9.64
CA ASP A 247 -15.03 -0.64 10.10
C ASP A 247 -15.62 -1.41 8.91
N ALA A 248 -15.42 -2.72 8.88
CA ALA A 248 -15.80 -3.58 7.77
C ALA A 248 -17.32 -3.68 7.59
N ALA A 249 -18.07 -3.80 8.69
CA ALA A 249 -19.54 -3.93 8.64
C ALA A 249 -20.19 -2.63 8.17
N ALA A 250 -19.72 -1.49 8.69
CA ALA A 250 -20.19 -0.17 8.24
C ALA A 250 -19.87 0.07 6.76
N ARG A 251 -18.71 -0.38 6.28
CA ARG A 251 -18.30 -0.29 4.87
C ARG A 251 -19.22 -1.10 3.96
N VAL A 252 -19.51 -2.34 4.33
CA VAL A 252 -20.45 -3.19 3.62
C VAL A 252 -21.85 -2.56 3.62
N ALA A 253 -22.32 -2.02 4.75
CA ALA A 253 -23.62 -1.37 4.82
C ALA A 253 -23.75 -0.16 3.89
N LYS A 254 -22.68 0.61 3.68
CA LYS A 254 -22.67 1.79 2.80
C LYS A 254 -22.84 1.47 1.31
N ILE A 255 -22.51 0.25 0.89
CA ILE A 255 -22.66 -0.17 -0.51
C ILE A 255 -23.84 -1.14 -0.72
N SER A 256 -24.42 -1.67 0.36
CA SER A 256 -25.47 -2.69 0.33
C SER A 256 -26.87 -2.10 0.24
N GLY A 257 -27.76 -2.82 -0.43
CA GLY A 257 -29.20 -2.60 -0.39
C GLY A 257 -29.71 -1.38 -1.14
N GLY A 258 -31.01 -1.14 -1.08
CA GLY A 258 -31.71 -0.09 -1.84
C GLY A 258 -31.39 1.34 -1.40
N SER A 259 -30.82 1.53 -0.20
CA SER A 259 -30.39 2.82 0.33
C SER A 259 -28.86 3.02 0.27
N ALA A 260 -28.18 2.25 -0.57
CA ALA A 260 -26.73 2.35 -0.73
C ALA A 260 -26.30 3.77 -1.09
N GLU A 261 -25.49 4.39 -0.22
CA GLU A 261 -25.00 5.76 -0.39
C GLU A 261 -23.78 5.81 -1.33
N ALA A 262 -23.01 4.72 -1.39
CA ALA A 262 -21.80 4.62 -2.21
C ALA A 262 -22.05 3.77 -3.46
N GLN A 263 -21.25 4.01 -4.49
CA GLN A 263 -21.26 3.24 -5.72
C GLN A 263 -20.14 2.21 -5.79
N ILE A 264 -19.10 2.37 -5.00
CA ILE A 264 -17.92 1.48 -4.94
C ILE A 264 -17.35 1.45 -3.53
N ALA A 265 -16.85 0.30 -3.11
CA ALA A 265 -16.10 0.15 -1.87
C ALA A 265 -14.94 -0.84 -2.07
N ASP A 266 -13.78 -0.52 -1.52
CA ASP A 266 -12.63 -1.43 -1.47
C ASP A 266 -12.58 -2.25 -0.17
N ASN A 267 -11.61 -3.12 -0.08
CA ASN A 267 -11.32 -3.94 1.11
C ASN A 267 -12.56 -4.62 1.68
N ILE A 268 -13.36 -5.23 0.80
CA ILE A 268 -14.56 -5.98 1.16
C ILE A 268 -14.14 -7.27 1.88
N PRO A 269 -14.70 -7.58 3.06
CA PRO A 269 -14.43 -8.84 3.74
C PRO A 269 -14.86 -10.04 2.89
N TYR A 270 -14.06 -11.08 2.88
CA TYR A 270 -14.35 -12.30 2.09
C TYR A 270 -15.70 -12.92 2.44
N ALA A 271 -16.10 -12.85 3.71
CA ALA A 271 -17.39 -13.37 4.18
C ALA A 271 -18.61 -12.67 3.55
N ASN A 272 -18.44 -11.45 3.00
CA ASN A 272 -19.55 -10.69 2.42
C ASN A 272 -19.59 -10.75 0.89
N VAL A 273 -18.63 -11.42 0.24
CA VAL A 273 -18.53 -11.45 -1.23
C VAL A 273 -19.78 -12.02 -1.87
N ASP A 274 -20.22 -13.19 -1.43
CA ASP A 274 -21.39 -13.87 -2.01
C ASP A 274 -22.69 -13.10 -1.74
N GLN A 275 -22.85 -12.55 -0.53
CA GLN A 275 -23.98 -11.70 -0.18
C GLN A 275 -24.10 -10.49 -1.12
N LEU A 276 -23.01 -9.79 -1.36
CA LEU A 276 -23.00 -8.61 -2.23
C LEU A 276 -23.27 -8.97 -3.70
N LYS A 277 -22.73 -10.09 -4.18
CA LYS A 277 -23.04 -10.62 -5.53
C LYS A 277 -24.52 -10.95 -5.67
N GLN A 278 -25.14 -11.59 -4.66
CA GLN A 278 -26.58 -11.89 -4.65
C GLN A 278 -27.45 -10.62 -4.67
N GLN A 279 -26.95 -9.52 -4.13
CA GLN A 279 -27.61 -8.20 -4.21
C GLN A 279 -27.42 -7.51 -5.57
N GLY A 280 -26.72 -8.12 -6.52
CA GLY A 280 -26.50 -7.61 -7.87
C GLY A 280 -25.32 -6.66 -8.00
N LEU A 281 -24.42 -6.61 -7.00
CA LEU A 281 -23.15 -5.90 -7.10
C LEU A 281 -22.11 -6.77 -7.82
N THR A 282 -21.22 -6.13 -8.54
CA THR A 282 -19.99 -6.78 -8.98
C THR A 282 -19.00 -6.77 -7.82
N VAL A 283 -18.45 -7.93 -7.48
CA VAL A 283 -17.37 -8.06 -6.51
C VAL A 283 -16.22 -8.80 -7.19
N GLU A 284 -15.09 -8.11 -7.31
CA GLU A 284 -13.90 -8.60 -8.01
C GLU A 284 -12.70 -8.59 -7.05
N GLY A 285 -11.84 -9.61 -7.14
CA GLY A 285 -10.57 -9.67 -6.44
C GLY A 285 -9.45 -9.08 -7.29
N GLY A 286 -8.75 -8.10 -6.75
CA GLY A 286 -7.52 -7.59 -7.34
C GLY A 286 -6.39 -8.59 -7.17
N LYS A 287 -6.02 -9.29 -8.26
CA LYS A 287 -4.92 -10.27 -8.26
C LYS A 287 -3.59 -9.55 -8.45
N GLY A 288 -2.73 -9.63 -7.44
CA GLY A 288 -1.42 -8.98 -7.47
C GLY A 288 -0.47 -9.61 -6.47
N MET A 289 0.54 -8.86 -6.09
CA MET A 289 1.58 -9.29 -5.13
C MET A 289 1.22 -9.01 -3.67
N ASN A 290 -0.06 -8.79 -3.37
CA ASN A 290 -0.48 -8.70 -1.98
C ASN A 290 -0.34 -10.07 -1.32
N HIS A 291 0.43 -10.14 -0.23
CA HIS A 291 0.70 -11.40 0.44
C HIS A 291 0.89 -11.22 1.95
N MET A 292 0.62 -12.27 2.69
CA MET A 292 1.06 -12.41 4.07
C MET A 292 2.41 -13.11 4.08
N PHE A 293 3.37 -12.52 4.73
CA PHE A 293 4.67 -13.14 5.01
C PHE A 293 4.88 -13.39 6.49
N LEU A 294 5.76 -14.34 6.77
CA LEU A 294 6.39 -14.48 8.07
C LEU A 294 7.80 -13.89 8.00
N MET A 295 8.12 -12.98 8.92
CA MET A 295 9.47 -12.48 9.16
C MET A 295 10.00 -13.11 10.44
N PHE A 296 11.23 -13.64 10.37
CA PHE A 296 11.92 -14.21 11.51
C PHE A 296 13.02 -13.27 12.00
N ASN A 297 13.06 -13.03 13.30
CA ASN A 297 14.17 -12.33 13.94
C ASN A 297 15.35 -13.29 14.09
N THR A 298 16.34 -13.23 13.19
CA THR A 298 17.52 -14.09 13.24
C THR A 298 18.50 -13.74 14.36
N GLY A 299 18.32 -12.62 15.03
CA GLY A 299 19.04 -12.29 16.26
C GLY A 299 18.53 -13.07 17.49
N ALA A 300 17.32 -13.63 17.40
CA ALA A 300 16.71 -14.42 18.46
C ALA A 300 16.86 -15.93 18.18
N LYS A 301 17.41 -16.67 19.15
CA LYS A 301 17.47 -18.14 19.03
C LYS A 301 16.08 -18.76 19.19
N PRO A 302 15.77 -19.84 18.43
CA PRO A 302 16.60 -20.56 17.46
C PRO A 302 16.39 -20.11 16.00
N PHE A 303 15.87 -18.91 15.73
CA PHE A 303 15.48 -18.46 14.38
C PHE A 303 16.66 -18.06 13.47
N ASP A 304 17.89 -18.04 13.99
CA ASP A 304 19.12 -17.95 13.20
C ASP A 304 19.39 -19.24 12.42
N ASP A 305 18.88 -20.40 12.87
CA ASP A 305 18.98 -21.66 12.13
C ASP A 305 17.95 -21.71 11.01
N ILE A 306 18.42 -21.86 9.78
CA ILE A 306 17.58 -21.94 8.58
C ILE A 306 16.58 -23.11 8.64
N ARG A 307 16.97 -24.24 9.26
CA ARG A 307 16.12 -25.44 9.39
C ARG A 307 14.89 -25.15 10.25
N VAL A 308 15.03 -24.32 11.26
CA VAL A 308 13.90 -23.91 12.11
C VAL A 308 12.92 -23.06 11.32
N ARG A 309 13.40 -22.07 10.56
CA ARG A 309 12.53 -21.22 9.74
C ARG A 309 11.79 -22.03 8.67
N GLN A 310 12.50 -22.94 8.00
CA GLN A 310 11.92 -23.86 7.02
C GLN A 310 10.88 -24.80 7.65
N ALA A 311 11.18 -25.36 8.82
CA ALA A 311 10.24 -26.21 9.55
C ALA A 311 8.93 -25.50 9.85
N LEU A 312 9.00 -24.24 10.30
CA LEU A 312 7.82 -23.44 10.60
C LEU A 312 6.97 -23.16 9.35
N HIS A 313 7.58 -23.01 8.19
CA HIS A 313 6.86 -22.89 6.92
C HIS A 313 6.25 -24.22 6.46
N TYR A 314 6.97 -25.35 6.54
CA TYR A 314 6.44 -26.68 6.18
C TYR A 314 5.26 -27.10 7.06
N ALA A 315 5.23 -26.66 8.31
CA ALA A 315 4.17 -26.99 9.25
C ALA A 315 2.82 -26.31 8.92
N ILE A 316 2.79 -25.24 8.13
CA ILE A 316 1.57 -24.46 7.91
C ILE A 316 0.67 -25.11 6.85
N ASP A 317 -0.54 -25.47 7.24
CA ASP A 317 -1.60 -25.90 6.31
C ASP A 317 -2.20 -24.68 5.58
N LYS A 318 -1.53 -24.31 4.49
CA LYS A 318 -1.91 -23.13 3.68
C LYS A 318 -3.25 -23.30 2.99
N GLN A 319 -3.58 -24.54 2.58
CA GLN A 319 -4.88 -24.78 1.93
C GLN A 319 -6.02 -24.59 2.92
N LYS A 320 -5.91 -25.14 4.12
CA LYS A 320 -6.87 -24.89 5.19
C LYS A 320 -7.01 -23.40 5.53
N MET A 321 -5.89 -22.67 5.55
CA MET A 321 -5.91 -21.22 5.75
C MET A 321 -6.69 -20.50 4.65
N ILE A 322 -6.47 -20.86 3.38
CA ILE A 322 -7.18 -20.29 2.23
C ILE A 322 -8.67 -20.58 2.33
N ASP A 323 -9.05 -21.82 2.62
CA ASP A 323 -10.46 -22.24 2.67
C ASP A 323 -11.21 -21.60 3.85
N VAL A 324 -10.58 -21.55 5.02
CA VAL A 324 -11.24 -21.09 6.25
C VAL A 324 -11.15 -19.57 6.44
N ALA A 325 -9.96 -18.99 6.34
CA ALA A 325 -9.75 -17.57 6.61
C ALA A 325 -10.00 -16.70 5.37
N LEU A 326 -9.48 -17.11 4.21
CA LEU A 326 -9.59 -16.33 2.98
C LEU A 326 -10.81 -16.71 2.12
N LYS A 327 -11.61 -17.69 2.54
CA LYS A 327 -12.82 -18.14 1.81
C LYS A 327 -12.59 -18.46 0.32
N GLY A 328 -11.41 -19.02 0.01
CA GLY A 328 -11.01 -19.35 -1.36
C GLY A 328 -10.37 -18.17 -2.13
N HIS A 329 -10.26 -16.98 -1.53
CA HIS A 329 -9.71 -15.78 -2.18
C HIS A 329 -8.21 -15.60 -1.93
N GLY A 330 -7.43 -16.61 -2.26
CA GLY A 330 -5.99 -16.60 -2.13
C GLY A 330 -5.37 -17.83 -2.79
N THR A 331 -4.04 -17.81 -2.89
CA THR A 331 -3.21 -18.91 -3.38
C THR A 331 -2.05 -19.18 -2.44
N ALA A 332 -1.70 -20.44 -2.22
CA ALA A 332 -0.51 -20.81 -1.46
C ALA A 332 0.73 -20.30 -2.20
N SER A 333 1.66 -19.70 -1.47
CA SER A 333 2.89 -19.21 -2.09
C SER A 333 3.79 -20.37 -2.52
N THR A 334 4.17 -20.38 -3.78
CA THR A 334 5.10 -21.33 -4.41
C THR A 334 6.39 -20.67 -4.84
N SER A 335 6.46 -19.36 -4.72
CA SER A 335 7.62 -18.49 -4.91
C SER A 335 7.38 -17.19 -4.17
N PHE A 336 8.38 -16.31 -4.14
CA PHE A 336 8.17 -14.95 -3.65
C PHE A 336 7.21 -14.15 -4.57
N LEU A 337 7.32 -14.37 -5.88
CA LEU A 337 6.38 -13.84 -6.86
C LEU A 337 5.18 -14.77 -7.03
N ASN A 338 4.03 -14.24 -7.41
CA ASN A 338 2.88 -15.04 -7.81
C ASN A 338 2.86 -15.31 -9.32
N GLU A 339 2.01 -16.26 -9.76
CA GLU A 339 1.90 -16.68 -11.16
C GLU A 339 1.48 -15.58 -12.15
N GLY A 340 0.94 -14.47 -11.65
CA GLY A 340 0.59 -13.31 -12.47
C GLY A 340 1.77 -12.39 -12.79
N ASN A 341 2.95 -12.62 -12.20
CA ASN A 341 4.13 -11.83 -12.47
C ASN A 341 4.90 -12.41 -13.68
N PRO A 342 5.35 -11.56 -14.64
CA PRO A 342 6.10 -12.02 -15.82
C PRO A 342 7.38 -12.80 -15.51
N ASP A 343 8.04 -12.51 -14.39
CA ASP A 343 9.27 -13.18 -13.95
C ASP A 343 9.00 -14.32 -12.97
N TYR A 344 7.73 -14.74 -12.82
CA TYR A 344 7.41 -15.84 -11.93
C TYR A 344 8.11 -17.13 -12.35
N LYS A 345 8.65 -17.80 -11.34
CA LYS A 345 9.10 -19.19 -11.39
C LYS A 345 8.75 -19.85 -10.08
N ARG A 346 8.21 -21.07 -10.14
CA ARG A 346 8.08 -21.90 -8.93
C ARG A 346 9.46 -22.11 -8.33
N ALA A 347 9.62 -21.75 -7.06
CA ALA A 347 10.92 -21.83 -6.38
C ALA A 347 11.39 -23.29 -6.24
N SER A 348 12.72 -23.46 -6.15
CA SER A 348 13.34 -24.77 -5.92
C SER A 348 12.95 -25.36 -4.55
N VAL A 349 12.69 -24.51 -3.56
CA VAL A 349 12.13 -24.89 -2.25
C VAL A 349 10.71 -24.35 -2.16
N VAL A 350 9.74 -25.26 -2.10
CA VAL A 350 8.33 -24.92 -1.87
C VAL A 350 7.90 -25.55 -0.55
N TYR A 351 7.29 -24.75 0.29
CA TYR A 351 6.82 -25.15 1.62
C TYR A 351 5.39 -25.71 1.52
N ASP A 352 5.22 -26.84 0.82
CA ASP A 352 3.97 -27.59 0.86
C ASP A 352 3.77 -28.16 2.30
N TYR A 353 2.52 -28.31 2.73
CA TYR A 353 2.20 -28.78 4.07
C TYR A 353 2.79 -30.17 4.34
N ASP A 354 3.81 -30.24 5.19
CA ASP A 354 4.52 -31.47 5.56
C ASP A 354 4.97 -31.38 7.03
N PRO A 355 4.05 -31.71 7.97
CA PRO A 355 4.36 -31.64 9.41
C PRO A 355 5.42 -32.65 9.85
N ASP A 356 5.60 -33.76 9.13
CA ASP A 356 6.62 -34.74 9.49
C ASP A 356 8.02 -34.27 9.11
N LYS A 357 8.17 -33.66 7.96
CA LYS A 357 9.39 -32.96 7.56
C LYS A 357 9.70 -31.80 8.50
N ALA A 358 8.69 -31.02 8.92
CA ALA A 358 8.86 -29.96 9.90
C ALA A 358 9.44 -30.50 11.23
N LYS A 359 8.89 -31.58 11.76
CA LYS A 359 9.41 -32.23 12.97
C LYS A 359 10.85 -32.72 12.80
N ALA A 360 11.15 -33.33 11.64
CA ALA A 360 12.51 -33.82 11.34
C ALA A 360 13.52 -32.66 11.35
N LEU A 361 13.22 -31.53 10.68
CA LEU A 361 14.09 -30.35 10.65
C LEU A 361 14.30 -29.72 12.04
N LEU A 362 13.26 -29.68 12.90
CA LEU A 362 13.38 -29.21 14.28
C LEU A 362 14.27 -30.14 15.10
N ALA A 363 14.13 -31.46 14.94
CA ALA A 363 14.97 -32.45 15.62
C ALA A 363 16.44 -32.35 15.18
N GLU A 364 16.70 -32.18 13.86
CA GLU A 364 18.04 -31.94 13.31
C GLU A 364 18.66 -30.63 13.81
N ALA A 365 17.86 -29.60 14.04
CA ALA A 365 18.26 -28.33 14.63
C ALA A 365 18.45 -28.44 16.16
N GLY A 366 18.09 -29.57 16.78
CA GLY A 366 18.18 -29.77 18.22
C GLY A 366 17.15 -28.98 19.04
N VAL A 367 16.07 -28.51 18.39
CA VAL A 367 15.04 -27.69 19.02
C VAL A 367 14.04 -28.57 19.76
N LYS A 368 13.85 -28.26 21.06
CA LYS A 368 12.87 -28.91 21.94
C LYS A 368 12.09 -27.81 22.69
N ASP A 369 10.82 -28.08 22.97
CA ASP A 369 9.97 -27.22 23.81
C ASP A 369 9.93 -25.73 23.38
N LEU A 370 9.92 -25.47 22.06
CA LEU A 370 9.86 -24.11 21.51
C LEU A 370 8.51 -23.47 21.82
N THR A 371 8.58 -22.25 22.35
CA THR A 371 7.41 -21.37 22.48
C THR A 371 7.62 -20.14 21.61
N ILE A 372 6.64 -19.83 20.76
CA ILE A 372 6.69 -18.69 19.85
C ILE A 372 5.62 -17.68 20.24
N ASN A 373 6.02 -16.42 20.41
CA ASN A 373 5.11 -15.29 20.34
C ASN A 373 5.01 -14.81 18.89
N LEU A 374 3.87 -15.08 18.25
CA LEU A 374 3.59 -14.63 16.90
C LEU A 374 2.94 -13.25 16.94
N MET A 375 3.76 -12.23 16.76
CA MET A 375 3.27 -10.86 16.56
C MET A 375 2.66 -10.70 15.17
N ALA A 376 1.63 -9.89 15.06
CA ALA A 376 1.00 -9.64 13.75
C ALA A 376 0.41 -8.24 13.65
N VAL A 377 0.35 -7.71 12.42
CA VAL A 377 -0.46 -6.52 12.15
C VAL A 377 -1.95 -6.88 12.28
N ASN A 378 -2.71 -6.07 13.01
CA ASN A 378 -4.15 -6.28 13.23
C ASN A 378 -4.98 -5.81 12.01
N VAL A 379 -4.69 -6.41 10.85
CA VAL A 379 -5.51 -6.29 9.64
C VAL A 379 -6.40 -7.51 9.57
N SER A 380 -7.70 -7.34 9.36
CA SER A 380 -8.71 -8.40 9.55
C SER A 380 -8.34 -9.73 8.88
N TRP A 381 -7.98 -9.72 7.60
CA TRP A 381 -7.66 -10.96 6.88
C TRP A 381 -6.38 -11.66 7.39
N ILE A 382 -5.41 -10.90 7.94
CA ILE A 382 -4.22 -11.47 8.58
C ILE A 382 -4.62 -12.08 9.93
N ALA A 383 -5.36 -11.32 10.73
CA ALA A 383 -5.85 -11.80 12.03
C ALA A 383 -6.65 -13.10 11.89
N ASP A 384 -7.46 -13.24 10.83
CA ASP A 384 -8.23 -14.46 10.52
C ASP A 384 -7.33 -15.65 10.14
N CYS A 385 -6.12 -15.41 9.62
CA CYS A 385 -5.15 -16.45 9.30
C CYS A 385 -4.36 -16.98 10.50
N LEU A 386 -4.15 -16.17 11.54
CA LEU A 386 -3.29 -16.51 12.68
C LEU A 386 -3.68 -17.80 13.41
N PRO A 387 -4.98 -18.09 13.67
CA PRO A 387 -5.38 -19.33 14.34
C PRO A 387 -4.95 -20.59 13.57
N THR A 388 -4.94 -20.53 12.22
CA THR A 388 -4.48 -21.67 11.41
C THR A 388 -2.97 -21.86 11.54
N ILE A 389 -2.18 -20.79 11.61
CA ILE A 389 -0.74 -20.86 11.85
C ILE A 389 -0.46 -21.47 13.23
N ALA A 390 -1.12 -20.97 14.28
CA ALA A 390 -0.94 -21.45 15.64
C ALA A 390 -1.28 -22.95 15.76
N ALA A 391 -2.45 -23.36 15.26
CA ALA A 391 -2.86 -24.77 15.26
C ALA A 391 -1.90 -25.69 14.47
N SER A 392 -1.36 -25.17 13.36
CA SER A 392 -0.37 -25.91 12.56
C SER A 392 0.94 -26.11 13.31
N TRP A 393 1.42 -25.09 14.01
CA TRP A 393 2.63 -25.18 14.83
C TRP A 393 2.43 -26.03 16.09
N GLU A 394 1.24 -25.94 16.71
CA GLU A 394 0.88 -26.80 17.86
C GLU A 394 0.87 -28.29 17.47
N ALA A 395 0.44 -28.63 16.25
CA ALA A 395 0.44 -30.00 15.74
C ALA A 395 1.84 -30.63 15.60
N ILE A 396 2.88 -29.79 15.57
CA ILE A 396 4.30 -30.22 15.56
C ILE A 396 4.99 -30.00 16.91
N GLY A 397 4.24 -29.68 17.97
CA GLY A 397 4.74 -29.57 19.35
C GLY A 397 5.24 -28.18 19.75
N ILE A 398 4.97 -27.14 18.96
CA ILE A 398 5.37 -25.76 19.26
C ILE A 398 4.22 -25.04 19.95
N LYS A 399 4.46 -24.46 21.12
CA LYS A 399 3.49 -23.60 21.81
C LYS A 399 3.46 -22.23 21.15
N THR A 400 2.26 -21.73 20.81
CA THR A 400 2.13 -20.46 20.09
C THR A 400 1.18 -19.52 20.83
N THR A 401 1.66 -18.31 21.11
CA THR A 401 0.82 -17.18 21.55
C THR A 401 0.63 -16.20 20.41
N LEU A 402 -0.60 -15.69 20.22
CA LEU A 402 -0.92 -14.73 19.18
C LEU A 402 -0.97 -13.33 19.78
N GLU A 403 -0.26 -12.39 19.16
CA GLU A 403 -0.17 -11.00 19.59
C GLU A 403 -0.49 -10.05 18.41
N PRO A 404 -1.77 -9.94 17.99
CA PRO A 404 -2.16 -8.96 16.98
C PRO A 404 -2.11 -7.54 17.57
N GLN A 405 -1.50 -6.60 16.83
CA GLN A 405 -1.31 -5.21 17.25
C GLN A 405 -1.61 -4.24 16.12
N ASP A 406 -1.98 -3.02 16.47
CA ASP A 406 -2.02 -1.94 15.50
C ASP A 406 -0.64 -1.76 14.85
N THR A 407 -0.64 -1.44 13.57
CA THR A 407 0.59 -1.33 12.78
C THR A 407 1.63 -0.40 13.44
N ALA A 408 1.21 0.74 13.97
CA ALA A 408 2.11 1.68 14.63
C ALA A 408 2.71 1.10 15.93
N ALA A 409 1.92 0.38 16.72
CA ALA A 409 2.37 -0.27 17.95
C ALA A 409 3.36 -1.41 17.65
N LEU A 410 3.09 -2.21 16.62
CA LEU A 410 3.98 -3.27 16.16
C LEU A 410 5.36 -2.71 15.74
N PHE A 411 5.37 -1.67 14.90
CA PHE A 411 6.62 -1.04 14.48
C PHE A 411 7.36 -0.40 15.65
N ALA A 412 6.66 0.30 16.56
CA ALA A 412 7.29 0.89 17.74
C ALA A 412 7.96 -0.16 18.64
N LYS A 413 7.39 -1.37 18.73
CA LYS A 413 8.01 -2.49 19.45
C LYS A 413 9.24 -3.01 18.70
N MET A 414 9.15 -3.21 17.39
CA MET A 414 10.28 -3.66 16.57
C MET A 414 11.42 -2.63 16.50
N ASP A 415 11.12 -1.33 16.56
CA ASP A 415 12.14 -0.26 16.58
C ASP A 415 13.08 -0.32 17.79
N GLN A 416 12.64 -1.00 18.86
CA GLN A 416 13.51 -1.28 20.02
C GLN A 416 14.47 -2.44 19.76
N PHE A 417 14.32 -3.17 18.66
CA PHE A 417 15.12 -4.34 18.25
C PHE A 417 15.23 -5.42 19.30
N GLN A 418 14.24 -5.54 20.20
CA GLN A 418 14.22 -6.47 21.33
C GLN A 418 12.85 -7.15 21.44
N ASP A 419 12.86 -8.34 22.06
CA ASP A 419 11.67 -9.06 22.54
C ASP A 419 10.62 -9.43 21.47
N TYR A 420 11.02 -9.68 20.23
CA TYR A 420 10.16 -10.30 19.23
C TYR A 420 10.86 -11.47 18.53
N GLN A 421 10.08 -12.43 18.08
CA GLN A 421 10.54 -13.68 17.49
C GLN A 421 10.11 -13.82 16.04
N VAL A 422 8.80 -13.87 15.82
CA VAL A 422 8.19 -14.04 14.50
C VAL A 422 7.09 -13.00 14.31
N VAL A 423 7.05 -12.40 13.13
CA VAL A 423 6.06 -11.38 12.78
C VAL A 423 5.32 -11.80 11.52
N ALA A 424 3.98 -11.82 11.58
CA ALA A 424 3.12 -11.96 10.42
C ALA A 424 2.62 -10.58 9.96
N ALA A 425 2.93 -10.20 8.73
CA ALA A 425 2.53 -8.92 8.19
C ALA A 425 2.16 -9.02 6.70
N ALA A 426 1.51 -7.98 6.19
CA ALA A 426 1.22 -7.85 4.78
C ALA A 426 2.34 -7.12 4.03
N SER A 427 2.51 -7.47 2.76
CA SER A 427 3.31 -6.71 1.82
C SER A 427 2.53 -6.49 0.52
N ASN A 428 2.63 -5.27 -0.02
CA ASN A 428 1.94 -4.84 -1.25
C ASN A 428 2.92 -4.18 -2.22
N PRO A 429 4.02 -4.84 -2.60
CA PRO A 429 5.09 -4.20 -3.37
C PRO A 429 4.64 -3.75 -4.76
N ASN A 430 3.64 -4.41 -5.36
CA ASN A 430 3.09 -4.06 -6.68
C ASN A 430 2.31 -2.73 -6.71
N GLN A 431 2.15 -2.05 -5.57
CA GLN A 431 1.68 -0.68 -5.53
C GLN A 431 2.62 0.27 -6.29
N PHE A 432 3.91 -0.06 -6.32
CA PHE A 432 4.96 0.70 -6.98
C PHE A 432 5.31 0.20 -8.38
N GLY A 433 4.84 -0.97 -8.80
CA GLY A 433 5.12 -1.56 -10.11
C GLY A 433 5.02 -3.07 -10.08
N MET A 434 5.27 -3.70 -11.24
CA MET A 434 5.17 -5.15 -11.41
C MET A 434 6.52 -5.81 -11.70
N ASP A 435 7.61 -5.06 -11.82
CA ASP A 435 8.93 -5.65 -12.05
C ASP A 435 9.44 -6.39 -10.80
N ALA A 436 10.09 -7.52 -11.00
CA ALA A 436 10.54 -8.40 -9.92
C ALA A 436 11.57 -7.74 -9.02
N ASP A 437 12.45 -6.91 -9.60
CA ASP A 437 13.48 -6.19 -8.86
C ASP A 437 12.85 -5.21 -7.87
N LEU A 438 11.87 -4.40 -8.31
CA LEU A 438 11.11 -3.50 -7.43
C LEU A 438 10.43 -4.26 -6.29
N ILE A 439 9.75 -5.36 -6.64
CA ILE A 439 8.99 -6.18 -5.68
C ILE A 439 9.90 -6.72 -4.59
N LEU A 440 11.10 -7.19 -4.95
CA LEU A 440 12.06 -7.66 -3.97
C LEU A 440 12.72 -6.51 -3.21
N HIS A 441 13.09 -5.42 -3.86
CA HIS A 441 13.68 -4.26 -3.19
C HIS A 441 12.76 -3.64 -2.13
N TYR A 442 11.44 -3.78 -2.26
CA TYR A 442 10.52 -3.32 -1.22
C TYR A 442 10.77 -4.02 0.13
N ASN A 443 11.11 -5.30 0.09
CA ASN A 443 11.34 -6.10 1.30
C ASN A 443 12.82 -6.32 1.62
N TYR A 444 13.68 -6.45 0.59
CA TYR A 444 15.08 -6.86 0.69
C TYR A 444 16.03 -5.77 0.18
N VAL A 445 15.99 -4.58 0.75
CA VAL A 445 16.93 -3.52 0.42
C VAL A 445 18.01 -3.38 1.49
N PRO A 446 19.30 -3.21 1.12
CA PRO A 446 20.37 -2.98 2.09
C PRO A 446 20.05 -1.80 3.01
N GLY A 447 20.15 -1.99 4.31
CA GLY A 447 19.78 -0.99 5.32
C GLY A 447 18.29 -0.71 5.42
N GLY A 448 17.44 -1.44 4.68
CA GLY A 448 16.00 -1.32 4.72
C GLY A 448 15.40 -1.80 6.05
N LEU A 449 14.20 -1.31 6.34
CA LEU A 449 13.56 -1.51 7.63
C LEU A 449 13.34 -3.01 7.95
N TRP A 450 12.80 -3.77 7.00
CA TRP A 450 12.56 -5.20 7.18
C TRP A 450 13.85 -6.01 7.36
N MET A 451 14.93 -5.63 6.67
CA MET A 451 16.22 -6.27 6.81
C MET A 451 16.84 -6.00 8.19
N LYS A 452 16.67 -4.80 8.74
CA LYS A 452 17.08 -4.46 10.11
C LYS A 452 16.27 -5.23 11.13
N TYR A 453 14.93 -5.26 10.99
CA TYR A 453 14.05 -5.99 11.92
C TYR A 453 14.31 -7.50 11.91
N SER A 454 14.63 -8.07 10.77
CA SER A 454 15.00 -9.50 10.71
C SER A 454 16.37 -9.81 11.29
N HIS A 455 17.17 -8.78 11.63
CA HIS A 455 18.58 -8.91 12.02
C HIS A 455 19.43 -9.69 10.99
N TRP A 456 18.96 -9.73 9.74
CA TRP A 456 19.64 -10.43 8.66
C TRP A 456 20.57 -9.51 7.85
N ASP A 457 20.34 -8.21 7.91
CA ASP A 457 21.17 -7.20 7.26
C ASP A 457 22.64 -7.30 7.72
N GLY A 458 23.56 -7.20 6.77
CA GLY A 458 24.99 -7.34 7.04
C GLY A 458 25.53 -8.77 7.10
N THR A 459 24.68 -9.81 7.12
CA THR A 459 25.10 -11.22 7.04
C THR A 459 25.72 -11.54 5.68
N ALA A 460 26.48 -12.66 5.59
CA ALA A 460 27.05 -13.13 4.34
C ALA A 460 25.95 -13.46 3.30
N ASP A 461 24.84 -14.06 3.75
CA ASP A 461 23.72 -14.42 2.90
C ASP A 461 22.94 -13.20 2.40
N ALA A 462 22.74 -12.17 3.24
CA ALA A 462 22.17 -10.91 2.79
C ALA A 462 23.03 -10.24 1.70
N LYS A 463 24.35 -10.19 1.90
CA LYS A 463 25.29 -9.65 0.89
C LYS A 463 25.25 -10.43 -0.41
N LYS A 464 25.11 -11.76 -0.35
CA LYS A 464 24.95 -12.62 -1.52
C LYS A 464 23.66 -12.30 -2.28
N LEU A 465 22.54 -12.15 -1.57
CA LEU A 465 21.26 -11.74 -2.18
C LEU A 465 21.39 -10.38 -2.86
N PHE A 466 21.91 -9.38 -2.17
CA PHE A 466 22.04 -8.02 -2.69
C PHE A 466 22.97 -7.97 -3.91
N ALA A 467 24.01 -8.80 -3.96
CA ALA A 467 24.87 -8.90 -5.15
C ALA A 467 24.11 -9.47 -6.36
N MET A 468 23.28 -10.50 -6.17
CA MET A 468 22.44 -11.03 -7.26
C MET A 468 21.38 -10.02 -7.71
N MET A 469 20.78 -9.27 -6.80
CA MET A 469 19.83 -8.20 -7.15
C MET A 469 20.51 -7.06 -7.94
N ASP A 470 21.72 -6.66 -7.52
CA ASP A 470 22.52 -5.65 -8.25
C ASP A 470 22.95 -6.15 -9.64
N GLU A 471 23.31 -7.43 -9.78
CA GLU A 471 23.58 -8.08 -11.08
C GLU A 471 22.35 -8.02 -11.99
N ALA A 472 21.18 -8.43 -11.50
CA ALA A 472 19.94 -8.40 -12.27
C ALA A 472 19.56 -6.98 -12.73
N SER A 473 19.74 -5.99 -11.86
CA SER A 473 19.41 -4.60 -12.17
C SER A 473 20.27 -3.98 -13.29
N LYS A 474 21.48 -4.50 -13.50
CA LYS A 474 22.43 -4.04 -14.52
C LYS A 474 22.40 -4.86 -15.80
N GLU A 475 21.79 -6.04 -15.79
CA GLU A 475 21.72 -6.92 -16.95
C GLU A 475 20.67 -6.41 -17.95
N THR A 476 21.11 -6.09 -19.16
CA THR A 476 20.27 -5.56 -20.24
C THR A 476 19.70 -6.63 -21.16
N ASP A 477 20.31 -7.82 -21.18
CA ASP A 477 19.72 -8.98 -21.85
C ASP A 477 18.58 -9.55 -21.00
N LYS A 478 17.37 -9.46 -21.50
CA LYS A 478 16.16 -9.88 -20.79
C LYS A 478 16.22 -11.34 -20.32
N ALA A 479 16.74 -12.25 -21.15
CA ALA A 479 16.79 -13.67 -20.81
C ALA A 479 17.77 -13.94 -19.66
N LYS A 480 18.97 -13.35 -19.75
CA LYS A 480 19.97 -13.44 -18.68
C LYS A 480 19.49 -12.79 -17.39
N ARG A 481 18.83 -11.62 -17.48
CA ARG A 481 18.24 -10.97 -16.33
C ARG A 481 17.22 -11.86 -15.63
N THR A 482 16.30 -12.47 -16.39
CA THR A 482 15.32 -13.42 -15.85
C THR A 482 16.01 -14.63 -15.19
N GLU A 483 17.11 -15.14 -15.73
CA GLU A 483 17.88 -16.21 -15.08
C GLU A 483 18.46 -15.79 -13.73
N VAL A 484 18.99 -14.57 -13.61
CA VAL A 484 19.51 -14.04 -12.34
C VAL A 484 18.36 -13.84 -11.35
N ILE A 485 17.22 -13.29 -11.82
CA ILE A 485 16.00 -13.15 -11.02
C ILE A 485 15.58 -14.52 -10.45
N HIS A 486 15.53 -15.55 -11.27
CA HIS A 486 15.16 -16.89 -10.82
C HIS A 486 16.13 -17.45 -9.79
N LYS A 487 17.45 -17.16 -9.88
CA LYS A 487 18.45 -17.59 -8.88
C LYS A 487 18.21 -16.92 -7.53
N TYR A 488 17.94 -15.61 -7.48
CA TYR A 488 17.70 -14.95 -6.22
C TYR A 488 16.32 -15.28 -5.64
N LEU A 489 15.29 -15.57 -6.46
CA LEU A 489 14.01 -16.08 -5.98
C LEU A 489 14.14 -17.43 -5.29
N ASP A 490 14.93 -18.35 -5.87
CA ASP A 490 15.25 -19.64 -5.26
C ASP A 490 16.00 -19.43 -3.93
N PHE A 491 16.96 -18.50 -3.91
CA PHE A 491 17.73 -18.20 -2.71
C PHE A 491 16.87 -17.60 -1.57
N VAL A 492 15.97 -16.67 -1.90
CA VAL A 492 15.02 -16.09 -0.93
C VAL A 492 14.09 -17.16 -0.36
N ALA A 493 13.62 -18.09 -1.20
CA ALA A 493 12.81 -19.21 -0.76
C ALA A 493 13.59 -20.13 0.19
N GLU A 494 14.83 -20.46 -0.14
CA GLU A 494 15.70 -21.27 0.70
C GLU A 494 15.93 -20.63 2.07
N GLN A 495 16.25 -19.33 2.11
CA GLN A 495 16.58 -18.62 3.35
C GLN A 495 15.36 -18.42 4.27
N ALA A 496 14.17 -18.29 3.74
CA ALA A 496 12.92 -18.14 4.49
C ALA A 496 12.95 -17.08 5.60
N ILE A 497 13.63 -15.95 5.37
CA ILE A 497 13.77 -14.87 6.37
C ILE A 497 12.51 -14.02 6.47
N LEU A 498 12.04 -13.56 5.31
CA LEU A 498 10.83 -12.79 5.10
C LEU A 498 10.14 -13.40 3.88
N TYR A 499 9.34 -14.43 4.10
CA TYR A 499 8.85 -15.24 2.98
C TYR A 499 7.33 -15.36 2.98
N PRO A 500 6.68 -15.25 1.79
CA PRO A 500 5.23 -15.32 1.70
C PRO A 500 4.67 -16.68 2.12
N VAL A 501 3.56 -16.65 2.84
CA VAL A 501 2.76 -17.83 3.17
C VAL A 501 1.65 -18.02 2.13
N VAL A 502 0.88 -16.95 1.90
CA VAL A 502 -0.23 -16.91 0.93
C VAL A 502 -0.22 -15.57 0.20
N HIS A 503 -0.60 -15.59 -1.07
CA HIS A 503 -1.01 -14.40 -1.82
C HIS A 503 -2.53 -14.31 -1.75
N ASN A 504 -3.06 -13.12 -1.44
CA ASN A 504 -4.49 -12.91 -1.31
C ASN A 504 -5.02 -11.88 -2.31
N GLU A 505 -6.29 -11.98 -2.63
CA GLU A 505 -7.00 -11.03 -3.47
C GLU A 505 -7.56 -9.88 -2.63
N LEU A 506 -7.43 -8.64 -3.12
CA LEU A 506 -8.05 -7.47 -2.49
C LEU A 506 -9.42 -7.24 -3.12
N MET A 507 -10.47 -7.48 -2.34
CA MET A 507 -11.83 -7.45 -2.86
C MET A 507 -12.37 -6.03 -2.98
N THR A 508 -12.88 -5.67 -4.17
CA THR A 508 -13.57 -4.41 -4.46
C THR A 508 -14.97 -4.72 -4.95
N ALA A 509 -15.98 -4.03 -4.39
CA ALA A 509 -17.37 -4.16 -4.81
C ALA A 509 -17.87 -2.84 -5.41
N TRP A 510 -18.68 -2.92 -6.47
CA TRP A 510 -19.35 -1.76 -7.06
C TRP A 510 -20.72 -2.11 -7.66
N ASP A 511 -21.57 -1.10 -7.80
CA ASP A 511 -22.86 -1.21 -8.46
C ASP A 511 -22.67 -1.09 -9.98
N PRO A 512 -22.78 -2.17 -10.78
CA PRO A 512 -22.54 -2.14 -12.22
C PRO A 512 -23.63 -1.37 -12.97
N LYS A 513 -24.79 -1.07 -12.33
CA LYS A 513 -25.83 -0.22 -12.89
C LYS A 513 -25.52 1.27 -12.76
N LYS A 514 -24.60 1.62 -11.87
CA LYS A 514 -24.23 3.01 -11.58
C LYS A 514 -22.81 3.37 -12.01
N LEU A 515 -21.92 2.38 -12.15
CA LEU A 515 -20.51 2.56 -12.51
C LEU A 515 -20.05 1.54 -13.55
N SER A 516 -19.28 2.01 -14.53
CA SER A 516 -18.55 1.19 -15.49
C SER A 516 -17.09 1.65 -15.57
N GLY A 517 -16.24 0.90 -16.28
CA GLY A 517 -14.81 1.20 -16.40
C GLY A 517 -14.01 0.97 -15.10
N ILE A 518 -14.51 0.09 -14.23
CA ILE A 518 -13.89 -0.26 -12.96
C ILE A 518 -13.18 -1.61 -13.08
N ARG A 519 -12.05 -1.73 -12.38
CA ARG A 519 -11.37 -2.98 -12.04
C ARG A 519 -10.90 -2.93 -10.59
N ALA A 520 -10.96 -4.08 -9.91
CA ALA A 520 -10.32 -4.22 -8.62
C ALA A 520 -8.81 -4.02 -8.77
N GLN A 521 -8.24 -3.18 -7.92
CA GLN A 521 -6.80 -2.94 -7.97
C GLN A 521 -6.04 -4.06 -7.26
N PRO A 522 -4.86 -4.46 -7.77
CA PRO A 522 -4.03 -5.48 -7.14
C PRO A 522 -3.27 -4.95 -5.91
N TYR A 523 -3.56 -3.75 -5.47
CA TYR A 523 -2.98 -3.06 -4.31
C TYR A 523 -4.10 -2.34 -3.54
N PRO A 524 -3.87 -1.97 -2.26
CA PRO A 524 -4.88 -1.28 -1.46
C PRO A 524 -5.36 0.05 -2.05
N GLY A 525 -6.65 0.30 -1.97
CA GLY A 525 -7.33 1.49 -2.50
C GLY A 525 -8.03 1.25 -3.84
N ILE A 526 -8.51 2.32 -4.42
CA ILE A 526 -9.26 2.30 -5.70
C ILE A 526 -8.63 3.26 -6.71
N ASN A 527 -8.84 2.97 -7.99
CA ASN A 527 -8.52 3.88 -9.08
C ASN A 527 -9.79 4.16 -9.89
N LEU A 528 -10.18 5.43 -9.97
CA LEU A 528 -11.40 5.90 -10.62
C LEU A 528 -11.12 6.72 -11.89
N LEU A 529 -9.88 6.75 -12.39
CA LEU A 529 -9.51 7.53 -13.58
C LEU A 529 -10.28 7.12 -14.84
N GLN A 530 -10.80 5.89 -14.90
CA GLN A 530 -11.61 5.39 -16.01
C GLN A 530 -13.07 5.12 -15.63
N ALA A 531 -13.43 5.36 -14.36
CA ALA A 531 -14.77 5.11 -13.85
C ALA A 531 -15.79 6.09 -14.47
N LYS A 532 -16.85 5.56 -15.06
CA LYS A 532 -17.93 6.36 -15.65
C LYS A 532 -19.22 6.12 -14.89
N ARG A 533 -19.92 7.19 -14.54
CA ARG A 533 -21.32 7.13 -14.08
C ARG A 533 -22.22 6.75 -15.25
N THR A 534 -23.08 5.74 -15.04
CA THR A 534 -24.08 5.28 -16.01
C THR A 534 -25.46 5.81 -15.70
#